data_3f0c30ac713e4ab44e29618af15d31d8
#
_entry.id   3f0c30ac713e4ab44e29618af15d31d8
#
_cell.length_a   1.000
_cell.length_b   1.000
_cell.length_c   1.000
_cell.angle_alpha   90.00
_cell.angle_beta   90.00
_cell.angle_gamma   90.00
#
_symmetry.space_group_name_H-M   'P 1'
#
loop_
_entity.id
_entity.type
_entity.pdbx_description
1 polymer ?
#
loop_
_entity_poly.entity_id
_entity_poly.type
_entity_poly.pdbx_seq_one_letter_code
_entity_poly.pdbx_strand_id
1 'polypeptide(L)'
;MLKYINENKLPKNDSKILLAISGGIDSVCLAHLLIKLEYKVEFAHCNFKLRGKESDDDVLFVKNLALSYNVPFHYLSFDTEGYSNKHKISIQMAARELRYKWFKNLRKEISADYIAVAHNLDDRIETFFINIIKGTGIRGAISMRS
;
A
#
# COMPACT_ATOMS: atom_id res chain seq x y z
N MET A 1 -16.85 -4.16 9.84
CA MET A 1 -15.80 -4.47 8.84
C MET A 1 -16.10 -5.71 8.03
N LEU A 2 -16.30 -6.85 8.61
CA LEU A 2 -16.66 -8.08 7.89
C LEU A 2 -17.95 -7.93 7.07
N LYS A 3 -18.96 -7.29 7.64
CA LYS A 3 -20.21 -7.02 6.94
C LYS A 3 -19.99 -6.15 5.70
N TYR A 4 -19.17 -5.10 5.82
CA TYR A 4 -18.81 -4.23 4.71
C TYR A 4 -18.06 -5.00 3.61
N ILE A 5 -17.15 -5.86 4.01
CA ILE A 5 -16.38 -6.70 3.08
C ILE A 5 -17.32 -7.59 2.26
N ASN A 6 -18.27 -8.24 2.91
CA ASN A 6 -19.21 -9.15 2.23
C ASN A 6 -20.17 -8.41 1.30
N GLU A 7 -20.72 -7.27 1.74
CA GLU A 7 -21.68 -6.48 0.97
C GLU A 7 -21.08 -5.81 -0.25
N ASN A 8 -19.79 -5.46 -0.19
CA ASN A 8 -19.13 -4.74 -1.26
C ASN A 8 -18.25 -5.63 -2.16
N LYS A 9 -18.44 -6.94 -2.10
CA LYS A 9 -17.69 -7.92 -2.89
C LYS A 9 -16.17 -7.78 -2.76
N LEU A 10 -15.72 -7.53 -1.57
CA LEU A 10 -14.29 -7.45 -1.26
C LEU A 10 -13.65 -8.86 -1.25
N PRO A 11 -12.32 -8.95 -1.12
CA PRO A 11 -11.62 -10.22 -1.30
C PRO A 11 -12.16 -11.36 -0.45
N LYS A 12 -12.13 -12.56 -0.98
CA LYS A 12 -12.39 -13.77 -0.21
C LYS A 12 -11.25 -14.02 0.77
N ASN A 13 -11.52 -14.74 1.86
CA ASN A 13 -10.52 -14.97 2.92
C ASN A 13 -9.25 -15.68 2.45
N ASP A 14 -9.31 -16.45 1.38
CA ASP A 14 -8.15 -17.13 0.81
C ASP A 14 -7.33 -16.28 -0.17
N SER A 15 -7.78 -15.04 -0.41
CA SER A 15 -7.08 -14.13 -1.31
C SER A 15 -5.74 -13.69 -0.75
N LYS A 16 -4.77 -13.53 -1.63
CA LYS A 16 -3.47 -12.97 -1.31
C LYS A 16 -3.47 -11.47 -1.59
N ILE A 17 -3.11 -10.69 -0.60
CA ILE A 17 -3.17 -9.24 -0.65
C ILE A 17 -1.76 -8.65 -0.53
N LEU A 18 -1.38 -7.83 -1.51
CA LEU A 18 -0.21 -6.99 -1.41
C LEU A 18 -0.62 -5.69 -0.74
N LEU A 19 -0.17 -5.48 0.49
CA LEU A 19 -0.51 -4.29 1.26
C LEU A 19 0.57 -3.23 1.11
N ALA A 20 0.20 -2.08 0.56
CA ALA A 20 1.05 -0.90 0.53
C ALA A 20 1.05 -0.29 1.92
N ILE A 21 2.18 -0.37 2.62
CA ILE A 21 2.30 0.08 4.00
C ILE A 21 3.32 1.21 4.10
N SER A 22 2.85 2.39 4.49
CA SER A 22 3.70 3.58 4.61
C SER A 22 4.41 3.68 5.97
N GLY A 23 3.91 3.00 6.98
CA GLY A 23 4.35 3.15 8.37
C GLY A 23 3.48 4.12 9.16
N GLY A 24 2.57 4.84 8.49
CA GLY A 24 1.59 5.69 9.17
C GLY A 24 0.51 4.86 9.85
N ILE A 25 -0.19 5.48 10.78
CA ILE A 25 -1.19 4.80 11.62
C ILE A 25 -2.28 4.10 10.80
N ASP A 26 -2.74 4.71 9.72
CA ASP A 26 -3.82 4.14 8.90
C ASP A 26 -3.37 2.84 8.22
N SER A 27 -2.15 2.82 7.67
CA SER A 27 -1.61 1.63 7.02
C SER A 27 -1.34 0.51 8.03
N VAL A 28 -0.88 0.85 9.23
CA VAL A 28 -0.64 -0.11 10.31
C VAL A 28 -1.95 -0.72 10.80
N CYS A 29 -2.99 0.11 10.97
CA CYS A 29 -4.33 -0.37 11.34
C CYS A 29 -4.90 -1.31 10.28
N LEU A 30 -4.74 -0.96 9.00
CA LEU A 30 -5.20 -1.81 7.91
C LEU A 30 -4.46 -3.15 7.90
N ALA A 31 -3.15 -3.12 8.13
CA ALA A 31 -2.35 -4.35 8.24
C ALA A 31 -2.89 -5.26 9.34
N HIS A 32 -3.11 -4.71 10.52
CA HIS A 32 -3.64 -5.44 11.65
C HIS A 32 -5.01 -6.06 11.34
N LEU A 33 -5.91 -5.27 10.72
CA LEU A 33 -7.25 -5.73 10.37
C LEU A 33 -7.20 -6.87 9.35
N LEU A 34 -6.42 -6.74 8.29
CA LEU A 34 -6.32 -7.77 7.25
C LEU A 34 -5.76 -9.08 7.82
N ILE A 35 -4.76 -8.99 8.68
CA ILE A 35 -4.17 -10.16 9.31
C ILE A 35 -5.15 -10.81 10.28
N LYS A 36 -5.87 -9.99 11.06
CA LYS A 36 -6.91 -10.47 11.98
C LYS A 36 -8.06 -11.17 11.25
N LEU A 37 -8.37 -10.72 10.04
CA LEU A 37 -9.37 -11.35 9.17
C LEU A 37 -8.82 -12.58 8.41
N GLU A 38 -7.60 -12.99 8.71
CA GLU A 38 -6.95 -14.19 8.18
C GLU A 38 -6.65 -14.14 6.69
N TYR A 39 -6.49 -12.94 6.11
CA TYR A 39 -5.99 -12.81 4.75
C TYR A 39 -4.51 -13.14 4.67
N LYS A 40 -4.10 -13.66 3.52
CA LYS A 40 -2.68 -13.82 3.20
C LYS A 40 -2.14 -12.46 2.77
N VAL A 41 -1.34 -11.84 3.62
CA VAL A 41 -0.84 -10.47 3.39
C VAL A 41 0.67 -10.49 3.19
N GLU A 42 1.13 -9.72 2.22
CA GLU A 42 2.54 -9.37 2.06
C GLU A 42 2.66 -7.85 2.07
N PHE A 43 3.68 -7.33 2.74
CA PHE A 43 3.90 -5.89 2.89
C PHE A 43 4.78 -5.36 1.76
N ALA A 44 4.40 -4.21 1.20
CA ALA A 44 5.22 -3.46 0.25
C ALA A 44 5.42 -2.04 0.76
N HIS A 45 6.67 -1.63 0.92
CA HIS A 45 7.04 -0.31 1.41
C HIS A 45 7.92 0.41 0.40
N CYS A 46 7.58 1.65 0.10
CA CYS A 46 8.36 2.52 -0.78
C CYS A 46 9.16 3.52 0.04
N ASN A 47 10.45 3.62 -0.24
CA ASN A 47 11.28 4.70 0.28
C ASN A 47 11.56 5.69 -0.85
N PHE A 48 10.93 6.86 -0.81
CA PHE A 48 11.09 7.89 -1.85
C PHE A 48 12.31 8.78 -1.64
N LYS A 49 13.05 8.57 -0.54
CA LYS A 49 14.26 9.33 -0.17
C LYS A 49 14.04 10.84 -0.09
N LEU A 50 12.86 11.25 0.33
CA LEU A 50 12.49 12.66 0.42
C LEU A 50 12.70 13.26 1.81
N ARG A 51 12.82 12.42 2.85
CA ARG A 51 12.94 12.84 4.24
C ARG A 51 14.21 12.33 4.93
N GLY A 52 15.22 11.94 4.16
CA GLY A 52 16.50 11.50 4.68
C GLY A 52 16.38 10.37 5.69
N LYS A 53 16.93 10.57 6.88
CA LYS A 53 16.94 9.57 7.95
C LYS A 53 15.55 9.11 8.38
N GLU A 54 14.58 10.01 8.37
CA GLU A 54 13.19 9.67 8.71
C GLU A 54 12.61 8.63 7.77
N SER A 55 12.92 8.70 6.48
CA SER A 55 12.51 7.69 5.51
C SER A 55 13.15 6.33 5.81
N ASP A 56 14.39 6.31 6.25
CA ASP A 56 15.10 5.09 6.62
C ASP A 56 14.54 4.48 7.91
N ASP A 57 14.18 5.32 8.86
CA ASP A 57 13.54 4.89 10.11
C ASP A 57 12.16 4.25 9.83
N ASP A 58 11.40 4.79 8.87
CA ASP A 58 10.13 4.21 8.44
C ASP A 58 10.31 2.81 7.85
N VAL A 59 11.36 2.61 7.03
CA VAL A 59 11.68 1.29 6.48
C VAL A 59 11.93 0.29 7.60
N LEU A 60 12.75 0.66 8.58
CA LEU A 60 13.08 -0.22 9.69
C LEU A 60 11.84 -0.55 10.52
N PHE A 61 11.00 0.43 10.77
CA PHE A 61 9.74 0.24 11.50
C PHE A 61 8.83 -0.77 10.79
N VAL A 62 8.61 -0.59 9.49
CA VAL A 62 7.75 -1.48 8.71
C VAL A 62 8.34 -2.89 8.61
N LYS A 63 9.65 -2.99 8.44
CA LYS A 63 10.35 -4.28 8.42
C LYS A 63 10.14 -5.04 9.74
N ASN A 64 10.31 -4.36 10.87
CA ASN A 64 10.11 -4.97 12.18
C ASN A 64 8.65 -5.36 12.40
N LEU A 65 7.72 -4.56 11.90
CA LEU A 65 6.30 -4.87 11.96
C LEU A 65 5.99 -6.15 11.16
N ALA A 66 6.54 -6.27 9.96
CA ALA A 66 6.38 -7.46 9.13
C ALA A 66 6.92 -8.71 9.83
N LEU A 67 8.08 -8.59 10.48
CA LEU A 67 8.65 -9.68 11.27
C LEU A 67 7.74 -10.08 12.44
N SER A 68 7.14 -9.12 13.13
CA SER A 68 6.24 -9.38 14.25
C SER A 68 4.97 -10.13 13.82
N TYR A 69 4.48 -9.87 12.61
CA TYR A 69 3.33 -10.57 12.04
C TYR A 69 3.70 -11.82 11.26
N ASN A 70 4.99 -12.08 11.09
CA ASN A 70 5.49 -13.20 10.27
C ASN A 70 4.95 -13.16 8.84
N VAL A 71 4.99 -11.96 8.21
CA VAL A 71 4.57 -11.77 6.83
C VAL A 71 5.76 -11.36 5.97
N PRO A 72 5.75 -11.70 4.66
CA PRO A 72 6.81 -11.26 3.75
C PRO A 72 6.87 -9.74 3.64
N PHE A 73 8.07 -9.22 3.51
CA PHE A 73 8.33 -7.79 3.41
C PHE A 73 9.08 -7.48 2.11
N HIS A 74 8.50 -6.60 1.30
CA HIS A 74 9.08 -6.11 0.07
C HIS A 74 9.38 -4.62 0.20
N TYR A 75 10.52 -4.21 -0.29
CA TYR A 75 11.00 -2.85 -0.13
C TYR A 75 11.73 -2.39 -1.37
N LEU A 76 11.51 -1.12 -1.75
CA LEU A 76 12.23 -0.50 -2.84
C LEU A 76 12.47 0.97 -2.55
N SER A 77 13.70 1.43 -2.79
CA SER A 77 14.06 2.84 -2.74
C SER A 77 14.00 3.45 -4.13
N PHE A 78 13.53 4.69 -4.22
CA PHE A 78 13.43 5.41 -5.48
C PHE A 78 14.23 6.70 -5.44
N ASP A 79 14.88 7.04 -6.56
CA ASP A 79 15.40 8.38 -6.79
C ASP A 79 14.25 9.25 -7.31
N THR A 80 13.41 9.70 -6.41
CA THR A 80 12.18 10.45 -6.74
C THR A 80 12.50 11.80 -7.37
N GLU A 81 13.49 12.52 -6.85
CA GLU A 81 13.91 13.82 -7.39
C GLU A 81 14.45 13.68 -8.82
N GLY A 82 15.30 12.70 -9.05
CA GLY A 82 15.82 12.42 -10.39
C GLY A 82 14.73 12.10 -11.39
N TYR A 83 13.78 11.28 -10.99
CA TYR A 83 12.63 10.94 -11.83
C TYR A 83 11.76 12.17 -12.12
N SER A 84 11.48 12.97 -11.10
CA SER A 84 10.74 14.21 -11.23
C SER A 84 11.38 15.17 -12.24
N ASN A 85 12.69 15.37 -12.13
CA ASN A 85 13.44 16.24 -13.02
C ASN A 85 13.49 15.71 -14.45
N LYS A 86 13.72 14.42 -14.59
CA LYS A 86 13.80 13.78 -15.92
C LYS A 86 12.49 13.87 -16.69
N HIS A 87 11.37 13.70 -16.01
CA HIS A 87 10.05 13.68 -16.63
C HIS A 87 9.33 15.03 -16.56
N LYS A 88 9.94 16.03 -15.94
CA LYS A 88 9.38 17.38 -15.78
C LYS A 88 8.00 17.37 -15.13
N ILE A 89 7.89 16.60 -14.06
CA ILE A 89 6.66 16.48 -13.26
C ILE A 89 6.96 16.84 -11.80
N SER A 90 5.92 17.04 -11.01
CA SER A 90 6.08 17.33 -9.59
C SER A 90 6.64 16.13 -8.83
N ILE A 91 7.24 16.37 -7.67
CA ILE A 91 7.71 15.31 -6.77
C ILE A 91 6.57 14.38 -6.37
N GLN A 92 5.39 14.94 -6.10
CA GLN A 92 4.20 14.15 -5.74
C GLN A 92 3.76 13.23 -6.87
N MET A 93 3.75 13.74 -8.09
CA MET A 93 3.40 12.94 -9.27
C MET A 93 4.46 11.86 -9.51
N ALA A 94 5.74 12.19 -9.37
CA ALA A 94 6.83 11.24 -9.51
C ALA A 94 6.70 10.08 -8.51
N ALA A 95 6.48 10.40 -7.23
CA ALA A 95 6.29 9.41 -6.18
C ALA A 95 5.10 8.49 -6.49
N ARG A 96 3.99 9.07 -6.95
CA ARG A 96 2.79 8.32 -7.31
C ARG A 96 3.05 7.35 -8.47
N GLU A 97 3.67 7.82 -9.54
CA GLU A 97 3.97 6.96 -10.71
C GLU A 97 4.92 5.83 -10.36
N LEU A 98 6.00 6.13 -9.63
CA LEU A 98 6.97 5.14 -9.19
C LEU A 98 6.33 4.07 -8.32
N ARG A 99 5.52 4.50 -7.37
CA ARG A 99 4.84 3.61 -6.43
C ARG A 99 3.91 2.63 -7.14
N TYR A 100 3.01 3.12 -7.97
CA TYR A 100 2.02 2.28 -8.63
C TYR A 100 2.64 1.35 -9.67
N LYS A 101 3.65 1.82 -10.38
CA LYS A 101 4.40 0.97 -11.32
C LYS A 101 5.03 -0.21 -10.61
N TRP A 102 5.68 0.03 -9.49
CA TRP A 102 6.30 -1.03 -8.70
C TRP A 102 5.27 -1.98 -8.10
N PHE A 103 4.19 -1.46 -7.53
CA PHE A 103 3.13 -2.29 -6.96
C PHE A 103 2.51 -3.21 -8.01
N LYS A 104 2.25 -2.69 -9.20
CA LYS A 104 1.70 -3.49 -10.30
C LYS A 104 2.64 -4.64 -10.68
N ASN A 105 3.92 -4.37 -10.79
CA ASN A 105 4.91 -5.39 -11.12
C ASN A 105 5.07 -6.40 -9.98
N LEU A 106 5.16 -5.93 -8.75
CA LEU A 106 5.30 -6.79 -7.59
C LEU A 106 4.07 -7.68 -7.39
N ARG A 107 2.87 -7.14 -7.58
CA ARG A 107 1.64 -7.92 -7.49
C ARG A 107 1.69 -9.13 -8.43
N LYS A 108 2.14 -8.92 -9.67
CA LYS A 108 2.28 -10.00 -10.64
C LYS A 108 3.35 -11.01 -10.22
N GLU A 109 4.48 -10.50 -9.76
CA GLU A 109 5.62 -11.32 -9.33
C GLU A 109 5.26 -12.28 -8.20
N ILE A 110 4.52 -11.80 -7.19
CA ILE A 110 4.12 -12.61 -6.05
C ILE A 110 2.76 -13.30 -6.25
N SER A 111 2.13 -13.10 -7.38
CA SER A 111 0.79 -13.64 -7.68
C SER A 111 -0.25 -13.21 -6.65
N ALA A 112 -0.20 -11.95 -6.23
CA ALA A 112 -1.22 -11.39 -5.34
C ALA A 112 -2.50 -11.11 -6.13
N ASP A 113 -3.63 -11.36 -5.49
CA ASP A 113 -4.94 -11.14 -6.11
C ASP A 113 -5.33 -9.67 -6.08
N TYR A 114 -4.91 -8.95 -5.04
CA TYR A 114 -5.29 -7.55 -4.81
C TYR A 114 -4.13 -6.74 -4.29
N ILE A 115 -4.22 -5.43 -4.51
CA ILE A 115 -3.38 -4.43 -3.85
C ILE A 115 -4.28 -3.64 -2.91
N ALA A 116 -3.94 -3.61 -1.64
CA ALA A 116 -4.66 -2.82 -0.64
C ALA A 116 -3.84 -1.60 -0.24
N VAL A 117 -4.48 -0.45 -0.22
CA VAL A 117 -3.86 0.82 0.18
C VAL A 117 -4.77 1.51 1.19
N ALA A 118 -4.21 1.92 2.30
CA ALA A 118 -4.93 2.74 3.26
C ALA A 118 -4.91 4.19 2.83
N HIS A 119 -6.07 4.80 2.71
CA HIS A 119 -6.19 6.22 2.45
C HIS A 119 -6.90 6.91 3.59
N ASN A 120 -6.32 8.00 4.05
CA ASN A 120 -7.01 8.94 4.92
C ASN A 120 -7.71 9.95 4.01
N LEU A 121 -9.03 9.92 3.96
CA LEU A 121 -9.80 10.89 3.20
C LEU A 121 -10.11 12.08 4.10
N ASP A 122 -9.50 13.19 3.79
CA ASP A 122 -9.69 14.44 4.51
C ASP A 122 -9.50 14.27 6.03
N ASP A 123 -9.03 15.18 6.73
CA ASP A 123 -8.79 15.24 8.17
C ASP A 123 -9.83 14.56 9.08
N ARG A 124 -10.68 13.70 8.51
CA ARG A 124 -11.69 12.95 9.28
C ARG A 124 -11.11 11.62 9.73
N ILE A 125 -10.63 11.60 10.93
CA ILE A 125 -10.08 10.45 11.61
C ILE A 125 -11.02 9.23 11.59
N GLU A 126 -12.30 9.47 11.42
CA GLU A 126 -13.34 8.44 11.48
C GLU A 126 -13.56 7.71 10.14
N THR A 127 -13.08 8.27 9.04
CA THR A 127 -13.32 7.71 7.71
C THR A 127 -12.10 6.95 7.23
N PHE A 128 -12.15 5.66 7.40
CA PHE A 128 -11.09 4.75 7.01
C PHE A 128 -11.49 4.06 5.72
N PHE A 129 -10.80 4.36 4.63
CA PHE A 129 -11.09 3.74 3.34
C PHE A 129 -10.02 2.74 2.96
N ILE A 130 -10.46 1.57 2.56
CA ILE A 130 -9.63 0.54 1.98
C ILE A 130 -9.84 0.60 0.47
N ASN A 131 -8.82 1.03 -0.26
CA ASN A 131 -8.83 0.91 -1.71
C ASN A 131 -8.24 -0.42 -2.10
N ILE A 132 -9.07 -1.26 -2.69
CA ILE A 132 -8.67 -2.57 -3.16
C ILE A 132 -8.70 -2.56 -4.68
N ILE A 133 -7.55 -2.81 -5.28
CA ILE A 133 -7.40 -2.81 -6.72
C ILE A 133 -7.47 -4.26 -7.22
N LYS A 134 -8.56 -4.60 -7.86
CA LYS A 134 -8.74 -5.91 -8.53
C LYS A 134 -7.90 -5.93 -9.80
N GLY A 135 -6.72 -6.47 -9.82
CA GLY A 135 -6.00 -6.81 -11.04
C GLY A 135 -6.09 -5.88 -12.27
N THR A 136 -7.01 -4.93 -12.27
CA THR A 136 -7.29 -3.99 -13.36
C THR A 136 -6.45 -2.73 -13.29
N GLY A 137 -5.66 -2.55 -12.25
CA GLY A 137 -4.72 -1.46 -12.11
C GLY A 137 -5.31 -0.19 -11.48
N ILE A 138 -4.65 0.92 -11.75
CA ILE A 138 -4.86 2.21 -11.08
C ILE A 138 -6.27 2.78 -11.27
N ARG A 139 -6.92 2.48 -12.40
CA ARG A 139 -8.28 2.99 -12.68
C ARG A 139 -9.30 2.53 -11.65
N GLY A 140 -9.16 1.32 -11.15
CA GLY A 140 -10.03 0.80 -10.09
C GLY A 140 -9.90 1.59 -8.80
N ALA A 141 -8.69 1.97 -8.41
CA ALA A 141 -8.44 2.77 -7.22
C ALA A 141 -9.01 4.18 -7.34
N ILE A 142 -8.92 4.78 -8.53
CA ILE A 142 -9.42 6.13 -8.77
C ILE A 142 -10.95 6.16 -8.74
N SER A 143 -11.60 5.17 -9.32
CA SER A 143 -13.06 5.10 -9.35
C SER A 143 -13.67 4.87 -7.96
N MET A 144 -12.91 4.28 -7.05
CA MET A 144 -13.37 4.05 -5.67
C MET A 144 -13.29 5.29 -4.79
N ARG A 145 -12.79 6.40 -5.29
CA ARG A 145 -12.65 7.66 -4.56
C ARG A 145 -13.89 8.54 -4.59
N SER A 146 -14.80 8.29 -5.48
CA SER A 146 -16.01 9.12 -5.64
C SER A 146 -17.08 8.81 -4.59
#